data_11e6db6a44722849b1ca9b18e1bee9a9
#
_entry.id   11e6db6a44722849b1ca9b18e1bee9a9
#
_cell.length_a   1.000
_cell.length_b   1.000
_cell.length_c   1.000
_cell.angle_alpha   90.00
_cell.angle_beta   90.00
_cell.angle_gamma   90.00
#
_symmetry.space_group_name_H-M   'P 1'
#
loop_
_entity.id
_entity.type
_entity.pdbx_description
1 polymer ?
#
loop_
_entity_poly.entity_id
_entity_poly.type
_entity_poly.pdbx_seq_one_letter_code
_entity_poly.pdbx_strand_id
1 'polypeptide(L)'
;KIGLIQNDNEVRKYYFHGVSHHLGLDTHDVTLRDKPLTPGCVITVEPGLYIAEEGIGIRIEDDALVTEAGCINLSSDIIKTVEDIETYMAENNKKAKCLNK
;
A
#
# COMPACT_ATOMS: atom_id res chain seq x y z
N LYS A 1 9.50 -15.66 -7.18
CA LYS A 1 9.42 -16.20 -5.80
C LYS A 1 10.71 -15.83 -5.08
N ILE A 2 10.61 -15.10 -3.98
CA ILE A 2 11.79 -14.67 -3.18
C ILE A 2 12.20 -15.70 -2.11
N GLY A 3 11.41 -16.78 -1.95
CA GLY A 3 11.79 -17.93 -1.11
C GLY A 3 11.71 -17.71 0.40
N LEU A 4 11.01 -16.69 0.88
CA LEU A 4 10.88 -16.39 2.31
C LEU A 4 10.05 -17.41 3.09
N ILE A 5 9.10 -18.05 2.42
CA ILE A 5 8.20 -19.06 3.01
C ILE A 5 8.29 -20.39 2.26
N GLN A 6 8.09 -21.49 2.98
CA GLN A 6 8.03 -22.84 2.42
C GLN A 6 6.59 -23.32 2.26
N ASN A 7 5.66 -22.77 3.05
CA ASN A 7 4.25 -23.10 3.04
C ASN A 7 3.40 -21.90 3.50
N ASP A 8 2.09 -21.96 3.23
CA ASP A 8 1.15 -20.88 3.49
C ASP A 8 0.98 -20.54 4.98
N ASN A 9 1.27 -21.46 5.90
CA ASN A 9 1.18 -21.20 7.33
C ASN A 9 2.23 -20.18 7.82
N GLU A 10 3.30 -20.00 7.06
CA GLU A 10 4.38 -19.07 7.36
C GLU A 10 4.11 -17.64 6.88
N VAL A 11 3.04 -17.42 6.10
CA VAL A 11 2.70 -16.10 5.55
C VAL A 11 2.60 -15.05 6.66
N ARG A 12 1.95 -15.39 7.78
CA ARG A 12 1.77 -14.46 8.90
C ARG A 12 3.04 -14.00 9.58
N LYS A 13 4.17 -14.68 9.36
CA LYS A 13 5.47 -14.25 9.85
C LYS A 13 5.95 -12.97 9.16
N TYR A 14 5.61 -12.82 7.88
CA TYR A 14 6.07 -11.71 7.03
C TYR A 14 4.95 -10.77 6.58
N TYR A 15 3.70 -11.18 6.77
CA TYR A 15 2.50 -10.43 6.41
C TYR A 15 1.38 -10.72 7.42
N PHE A 16 1.18 -9.83 8.38
CA PHE A 16 0.37 -10.10 9.58
C PHE A 16 -0.89 -9.25 9.70
N HIS A 17 -1.22 -8.43 8.71
CA HIS A 17 -2.44 -7.62 8.67
C HIS A 17 -3.32 -7.96 7.46
N GLY A 18 -4.49 -7.34 7.35
CA GLY A 18 -5.36 -7.44 6.19
C GLY A 18 -4.78 -6.72 4.98
N VAL A 19 -5.20 -7.13 3.78
CA VAL A 19 -4.76 -6.49 2.53
C VAL A 19 -5.60 -5.26 2.19
N SER A 20 -6.74 -5.07 2.86
CA SER A 20 -7.73 -4.06 2.52
C SER A 20 -8.67 -3.78 3.70
N HIS A 21 -9.14 -2.56 3.78
CA HIS A 21 -10.27 -2.15 4.61
C HIS A 21 -11.08 -1.07 3.90
N HIS A 22 -12.32 -0.83 4.34
CA HIS A 22 -13.11 0.30 3.86
C HIS A 22 -12.50 1.62 4.35
N LEU A 23 -12.56 2.62 3.49
CA LEU A 23 -12.14 3.99 3.74
C LEU A 23 -13.33 4.93 3.53
N GLY A 24 -13.58 5.82 4.49
CA GLY A 24 -14.72 6.74 4.43
C GLY A 24 -14.56 7.88 5.42
N LEU A 25 -15.54 8.06 6.33
CA LEU A 25 -15.43 9.06 7.38
C LEU A 25 -14.32 8.72 8.38
N ASP A 26 -14.11 7.43 8.61
CA ASP A 26 -13.01 6.91 9.39
C ASP A 26 -11.98 6.22 8.49
N THR A 27 -10.70 6.20 8.91
CA THR A 27 -9.62 5.48 8.21
C THR A 27 -9.94 3.99 8.10
N HIS A 28 -10.44 3.36 9.16
CA HIS A 28 -11.02 2.03 9.15
C HIS A 28 -12.53 2.16 9.27
N ASP A 29 -13.17 2.46 8.16
CA ASP A 29 -14.61 2.74 8.16
C ASP A 29 -15.44 1.48 8.36
N VAL A 30 -16.69 1.68 8.74
CA VAL A 30 -17.63 0.59 9.03
C VAL A 30 -17.85 -0.27 7.80
N THR A 31 -17.77 -1.59 7.98
CA THR A 31 -18.06 -2.56 6.92
C THR A 31 -18.95 -3.69 7.42
N LEU A 32 -19.80 -4.16 6.55
CA LEU A 32 -20.54 -5.40 6.74
C LEU A 32 -19.73 -6.54 6.10
N ARG A 33 -18.98 -7.27 6.91
CA ARG A 33 -18.03 -8.31 6.46
C ARG A 33 -18.66 -9.40 5.57
N ASP A 34 -19.97 -9.63 5.73
CA ASP A 34 -20.70 -10.65 4.97
C ASP A 34 -21.35 -10.11 3.69
N LYS A 35 -21.08 -8.86 3.35
CA LYS A 35 -21.60 -8.25 2.13
C LYS A 35 -20.50 -8.13 1.07
N PRO A 36 -20.84 -8.38 -0.21
CA PRO A 36 -19.92 -8.11 -1.30
C PRO A 36 -19.62 -6.61 -1.40
N LEU A 37 -18.47 -6.28 -1.93
CA LEU A 37 -18.16 -4.90 -2.32
C LEU A 37 -19.14 -4.47 -3.43
N THR A 38 -19.70 -3.28 -3.28
CA THR A 38 -20.61 -2.70 -4.26
C THR A 38 -20.01 -1.46 -4.88
N PRO A 39 -20.44 -1.08 -6.09
CA PRO A 39 -20.04 0.19 -6.71
C PRO A 39 -20.27 1.38 -5.76
N GLY A 40 -19.30 2.27 -5.70
CA GLY A 40 -19.25 3.40 -4.77
C GLY A 40 -18.48 3.13 -3.47
N CYS A 41 -18.15 1.89 -3.14
CA CYS A 41 -17.23 1.61 -2.03
C CYS A 41 -15.83 2.12 -2.36
N VAL A 42 -15.17 2.73 -1.38
CA VAL A 42 -13.72 3.01 -1.42
C VAL A 42 -13.05 2.07 -0.43
N ILE A 43 -12.00 1.40 -0.89
CA ILE A 43 -11.20 0.47 -0.09
C ILE A 43 -9.72 0.75 -0.27
N THR A 44 -8.92 0.45 0.74
CA THR A 44 -7.47 0.40 0.58
C THR A 44 -7.04 -0.89 -0.11
N VAL A 45 -5.88 -0.90 -0.74
CA VAL A 45 -5.16 -2.08 -1.22
C VAL A 45 -3.72 -1.91 -0.73
N GLU A 46 -3.37 -2.59 0.35
CA GLU A 46 -2.19 -2.31 1.15
C GLU A 46 -1.33 -3.54 1.46
N PRO A 47 -0.90 -4.30 0.45
CA PRO A 47 0.01 -5.41 0.69
C PRO A 47 1.32 -4.94 1.31
N GLY A 48 1.83 -5.69 2.29
CA GLY A 48 3.08 -5.39 2.97
C GLY A 48 3.98 -6.60 3.09
N LEU A 49 5.27 -6.35 3.24
CA LEU A 49 6.28 -7.35 3.54
C LEU A 49 7.14 -6.85 4.71
N TYR A 50 7.23 -7.65 5.76
CA TYR A 50 7.92 -7.28 6.99
C TYR A 50 8.91 -8.38 7.36
N ILE A 51 10.19 -8.07 7.32
CA ILE A 51 11.29 -9.00 7.61
C ILE A 51 11.96 -8.51 8.89
N ALA A 52 11.45 -8.97 10.04
CA ALA A 52 11.87 -8.50 11.35
C ALA A 52 13.36 -8.79 11.61
N GLU A 53 13.86 -9.93 11.11
CA GLU A 53 15.25 -10.33 11.24
C GLU A 53 16.23 -9.37 10.54
N GLU A 54 15.75 -8.65 9.52
CA GLU A 54 16.54 -7.67 8.76
C GLU A 54 16.17 -6.21 9.13
N GLY A 55 15.18 -6.02 10.00
CA GLY A 55 14.67 -4.70 10.36
C GLY A 55 14.00 -3.98 9.17
N ILE A 56 13.46 -4.73 8.20
CA ILE A 56 12.86 -4.18 6.97
C ILE A 56 11.35 -4.35 7.01
N GLY A 57 10.65 -3.28 6.67
CA GLY A 57 9.20 -3.29 6.41
C GLY A 57 8.88 -2.41 5.23
N ILE A 58 8.14 -2.95 4.27
CA ILE A 58 7.68 -2.22 3.06
C ILE A 58 6.20 -2.47 2.90
N ARG A 59 5.42 -1.40 2.74
CA ARG A 59 4.02 -1.43 2.36
C ARG A 59 3.80 -0.42 1.24
N ILE A 60 3.09 -0.84 0.20
CA ILE A 60 2.60 0.05 -0.84
C ILE A 60 1.08 0.00 -0.75
N GLU A 61 0.46 1.17 -0.63
CA GLU A 61 -0.96 1.31 -0.40
C GLU A 61 -1.59 2.18 -1.48
N ASP A 62 -2.66 1.68 -2.07
CA ASP A 62 -3.50 2.40 -3.00
C ASP A 62 -4.93 2.47 -2.48
N ASP A 63 -5.64 3.56 -2.81
CA ASP A 63 -7.07 3.68 -2.60
C ASP A 63 -7.80 3.31 -3.89
N ALA A 64 -8.77 2.43 -3.79
CA ALA A 64 -9.52 1.92 -4.92
C ALA A 64 -11.02 2.23 -4.77
N LEU A 65 -11.58 2.95 -5.75
CA LEU A 65 -13.02 3.12 -5.90
C LEU A 65 -13.58 1.92 -6.68
N VAL A 66 -14.49 1.19 -6.06
CA VAL A 66 -15.20 0.07 -6.70
C VAL A 66 -16.24 0.62 -7.69
N THR A 67 -16.30 0.05 -8.89
CA THR A 67 -17.22 0.43 -9.96
C THR A 67 -17.96 -0.80 -10.48
N GLU A 68 -18.98 -0.59 -11.33
CA GLU A 68 -19.70 -1.68 -12.02
C GLU A 68 -18.78 -2.56 -12.88
N ALA A 69 -17.71 -1.99 -13.43
CA ALA A 69 -16.81 -2.67 -14.37
C ALA A 69 -15.47 -3.10 -13.76
N GLY A 70 -15.26 -2.86 -12.45
CA GLY A 70 -14.00 -3.16 -11.79
C GLY A 70 -13.64 -2.11 -10.74
N CYS A 71 -12.47 -1.50 -10.81
CA CYS A 71 -12.07 -0.44 -9.87
C CYS A 71 -11.27 0.66 -10.55
N ILE A 72 -11.27 1.83 -9.92
CA ILE A 72 -10.43 2.98 -10.29
C ILE A 72 -9.43 3.18 -9.14
N ASN A 73 -8.13 3.19 -9.47
CA ASN A 73 -7.09 3.54 -8.50
C ASN A 73 -7.07 5.07 -8.32
N LEU A 74 -7.45 5.54 -7.13
CA LEU A 74 -7.51 6.96 -6.79
C LEU A 74 -6.13 7.56 -6.49
N SER A 75 -5.15 6.72 -6.18
CA SER A 75 -3.76 7.09 -5.88
C SER A 75 -2.78 6.77 -7.03
N SER A 76 -3.29 6.67 -8.25
CA SER A 76 -2.48 6.33 -9.45
C SER A 76 -1.34 7.29 -9.71
N ASP A 77 -1.48 8.56 -9.34
CA ASP A 77 -0.49 9.63 -9.58
C ASP A 77 0.64 9.65 -8.55
N ILE A 78 0.54 8.84 -7.49
CA ILE A 78 1.58 8.74 -6.46
C ILE A 78 2.70 7.83 -6.97
N ILE A 79 3.94 8.32 -6.93
CA ILE A 79 5.12 7.52 -7.28
C ILE A 79 5.31 6.36 -6.30
N LYS A 80 5.62 5.16 -6.83
CA LYS A 80 5.71 3.92 -6.04
C LYS A 80 6.90 3.04 -6.42
N THR A 81 7.45 3.23 -7.62
CA THR A 81 8.61 2.43 -8.04
C THR A 81 9.88 2.89 -7.32
N VAL A 82 10.82 1.99 -7.14
CA VAL A 82 12.11 2.30 -6.52
C VAL A 82 12.80 3.41 -7.29
N GLU A 83 12.83 3.31 -8.61
CA GLU A 83 13.47 4.25 -9.52
C GLU A 83 12.89 5.66 -9.42
N ASP A 84 11.55 5.78 -9.39
CA ASP A 84 10.88 7.06 -9.29
C ASP A 84 11.10 7.71 -7.92
N ILE A 85 11.03 6.93 -6.84
CA ILE A 85 11.26 7.41 -5.48
C ILE A 85 12.70 7.89 -5.32
N GLU A 86 13.68 7.09 -5.75
CA GLU A 86 15.10 7.47 -5.67
C GLU A 86 15.41 8.73 -6.49
N THR A 87 14.83 8.83 -7.69
CA THR A 87 14.96 10.00 -8.55
C THR A 87 14.38 11.24 -7.88
N TYR A 88 13.16 11.15 -7.37
CA TYR A 88 12.49 12.25 -6.66
C TYR A 88 13.27 12.70 -5.43
N MET A 89 13.76 11.79 -4.63
CA MET A 89 14.55 12.09 -3.44
C MET A 89 15.88 12.75 -3.80
N ALA A 90 16.57 12.26 -4.83
CA ALA A 90 17.85 12.83 -5.29
C ALA A 90 17.70 14.28 -5.79
N GLU A 91 16.63 14.58 -6.52
CA GLU A 91 16.33 15.92 -7.02
C GLU A 91 15.99 16.91 -5.89
N ASN A 92 15.18 16.49 -4.92
CA ASN A 92 14.80 17.36 -3.80
C ASN A 92 15.93 17.57 -2.81
N ASN A 93 16.82 16.61 -2.61
CA ASN A 93 18.04 16.79 -1.83
C ASN A 93 19.01 17.82 -2.45
N LYS A 94 19.07 17.91 -3.77
CA LYS A 94 19.84 18.97 -4.46
C LYS A 94 19.24 20.36 -4.21
N LYS A 95 17.90 20.49 -4.26
CA LYS A 95 17.19 21.75 -3.98
C LYS A 95 17.40 22.20 -2.52
N ALA A 96 17.29 21.29 -1.56
CA ALA A 96 17.51 21.59 -0.14
C ALA A 96 18.94 22.09 0.14
N LYS A 97 19.96 21.53 -0.50
CA LYS A 97 21.35 21.98 -0.37
C LYS A 97 21.60 23.36 -1.00
N CYS A 98 20.80 23.79 -1.97
CA CYS A 98 20.91 25.13 -2.56
C CYS A 98 20.26 26.21 -1.68
N LEU A 99 19.28 25.88 -0.83
CA LEU A 99 18.61 26.84 0.04
C LEU A 99 19.38 27.13 1.34
N ASN A 100 20.38 26.32 1.67
CA ASN A 100 21.21 26.45 2.88
C ASN A 100 22.58 27.09 2.59
N LYS A 101 22.76 27.77 1.45
CA LYS A 101 23.89 28.60 1.10
C LYS A 101 23.46 30.07 1.03
#